data_2e417d223ba3447a4cf453f97d58c71d
#
_entry.id   2e417d223ba3447a4cf453f97d58c71d
#
_cell.length_a   1.000
_cell.length_b   1.000
_cell.length_c   1.000
_cell.angle_alpha   90.00
_cell.angle_beta   90.00
_cell.angle_gamma   90.00
#
_symmetry.space_group_name_H-M   'P 1'
#
loop_
_entity.id
_entity.type
_entity.pdbx_description
1 polymer ?
#
loop_
_entity_poly.entity_id
_entity_poly.type
_entity_poly.pdbx_seq_one_letter_code
_entity_poly.pdbx_strand_id
1 'polypeptide(L)'
;FVRFTELYLNYVEAYYEYYGRLDGQALIYLNDIRSHAGIPDVETSWQGIAGKDYREIIRQERTIELMYEGHRFFDARRWKIAHLTFNKVQKRWNCFPAGFTTQSPQSAENYLTLRNSNEPTKTFNVPQHYLYPLDSRDININPNLVQNPGW
;
A
#
# COMPACT_ATOMS: atom_id res chain seq x y z
N PHE A 1 13.81 -3.68 11.54
CA PHE A 1 14.87 -2.82 10.97
C PHE A 1 14.19 -1.54 10.46
N VAL A 2 14.57 -0.37 10.99
CA VAL A 2 14.03 0.93 10.59
C VAL A 2 15.10 1.63 9.74
N ARG A 3 14.72 2.12 8.58
CA ARG A 3 15.62 2.88 7.71
C ARG A 3 15.19 4.35 7.58
N PHE A 4 16.11 5.22 7.20
CA PHE A 4 15.85 6.67 7.12
C PHE A 4 14.66 7.02 6.23
N THR A 5 14.48 6.30 5.13
CA THR A 5 13.34 6.49 4.22
C THR A 5 11.99 6.34 4.94
N GLU A 6 11.87 5.38 5.85
CA GLU A 6 10.65 5.21 6.64
C GLU A 6 10.39 6.42 7.55
N LEU A 7 11.45 6.97 8.18
CA LEU A 7 11.33 8.18 9.01
C LEU A 7 10.91 9.40 8.18
N TYR A 8 11.48 9.56 6.99
CA TYR A 8 11.10 10.64 6.08
C TYR A 8 9.63 10.52 5.67
N LEU A 9 9.18 9.33 5.28
CA LEU A 9 7.78 9.09 4.92
C LEU A 9 6.83 9.28 6.10
N ASN A 10 7.22 8.89 7.31
CA ASN A 10 6.43 9.14 8.52
C ASN A 10 6.29 10.65 8.78
N TYR A 11 7.38 11.41 8.63
CA TYR A 11 7.35 12.87 8.78
C TYR A 11 6.48 13.53 7.71
N VAL A 12 6.65 13.16 6.44
CA VAL A 12 5.91 13.71 5.30
C VAL A 12 4.41 13.47 5.47
N GLU A 13 4.02 12.26 5.84
CA GLU A 13 2.61 11.92 6.06
C GLU A 13 2.04 12.70 7.25
N ALA A 14 2.73 12.72 8.38
CA ALA A 14 2.29 13.47 9.57
C ALA A 14 2.18 14.98 9.30
N TYR A 15 3.13 15.53 8.57
CA TYR A 15 3.12 16.95 8.19
C TYR A 15 1.90 17.26 7.32
N TYR A 16 1.65 16.45 6.30
CA TYR A 16 0.51 16.65 5.41
C TYR A 16 -0.83 16.50 6.14
N GLU A 17 -0.98 15.48 6.99
CA GLU A 17 -2.22 15.28 7.75
C GLU A 17 -2.49 16.40 8.75
N TYR A 18 -1.45 17.05 9.27
CA TYR A 18 -1.59 18.18 10.20
C TYR A 18 -1.84 19.52 9.50
N TYR A 19 -1.08 19.84 8.43
CA TYR A 19 -1.14 21.15 7.78
C TYR A 19 -2.03 21.19 6.53
N GLY A 20 -2.44 20.05 5.97
CA GLY A 20 -3.22 19.95 4.74
C GLY A 20 -2.48 20.38 3.48
N ARG A 21 -1.16 20.52 3.56
CA ARG A 21 -0.30 20.95 2.45
C ARG A 21 1.04 20.23 2.50
N LEU A 22 1.70 20.19 1.35
CA LEU A 22 3.04 19.61 1.21
C LEU A 22 3.99 20.70 0.76
N ASP A 23 4.81 21.20 1.68
CA ASP A 23 5.81 22.24 1.44
C ASP A 23 7.03 22.08 2.36
N GLY A 24 7.99 23.01 2.25
CA GLY A 24 9.15 23.10 3.12
C GLY A 24 9.91 21.78 3.25
N GLN A 25 10.26 21.40 4.47
CA GLN A 25 11.07 20.22 4.75
C GLN A 25 10.38 18.91 4.35
N ALA A 26 9.06 18.85 4.42
CA ALA A 26 8.31 17.66 4.03
C ALA A 26 8.44 17.38 2.52
N LEU A 27 8.34 18.42 1.72
CA LEU A 27 8.53 18.30 0.27
C LEU A 27 9.97 17.92 -0.09
N ILE A 28 10.97 18.50 0.60
CA ILE A 28 12.38 18.14 0.42
C ILE A 28 12.58 16.65 0.71
N TYR A 29 12.10 16.14 1.83
CA TYR A 29 12.27 14.71 2.19
C TYR A 29 11.60 13.78 1.18
N LEU A 30 10.42 14.15 0.67
CA LEU A 30 9.75 13.33 -0.35
C LEU A 30 10.55 13.31 -1.67
N ASN A 31 11.08 14.47 -2.08
CA ASN A 31 11.88 14.60 -3.28
C ASN A 31 13.25 13.92 -3.13
N ASP A 32 13.84 13.90 -1.95
CA ASP A 32 15.07 13.15 -1.67
C ASP A 32 14.87 11.64 -1.92
N ILE A 33 13.77 11.07 -1.46
CA ILE A 33 13.42 9.66 -1.70
C ILE A 33 13.33 9.40 -3.21
N ARG A 34 12.61 10.26 -3.93
CA ARG A 34 12.42 10.13 -5.38
C ARG A 34 13.73 10.29 -6.15
N SER A 35 14.58 11.21 -5.75
CA SER A 35 15.90 11.42 -6.31
C SER A 35 16.78 10.17 -6.18
N HIS A 36 16.77 9.51 -5.02
CA HIS A 36 17.47 8.24 -4.81
C HIS A 36 16.95 7.12 -5.72
N ALA A 37 15.68 7.14 -6.06
CA ALA A 37 15.08 6.20 -7.01
C ALA A 37 15.31 6.60 -8.48
N GLY A 38 15.95 7.73 -8.75
CA GLY A 38 16.23 8.23 -10.11
C GLY A 38 14.98 8.74 -10.83
N ILE A 39 13.94 9.14 -10.12
CA ILE A 39 12.70 9.66 -10.68
C ILE A 39 12.52 11.16 -10.38
N PRO A 40 11.83 11.92 -11.26
CA PRO A 40 11.66 13.35 -11.09
C PRO A 40 10.91 13.72 -9.82
N ASP A 41 11.09 14.96 -9.35
CA ASP A 41 10.39 15.55 -8.23
C ASP A 41 8.87 15.44 -8.35
N VAL A 42 8.18 15.50 -7.21
CA VAL A 42 6.72 15.43 -7.15
C VAL A 42 6.07 16.49 -8.03
N GLU A 43 6.55 17.73 -7.95
CA GLU A 43 5.99 18.84 -8.72
C GLU A 43 6.15 18.61 -10.22
N THR A 44 7.28 18.09 -10.65
CA THR A 44 7.54 17.78 -12.08
C THR A 44 6.69 16.62 -12.55
N SER A 45 6.63 15.54 -11.76
CA SER A 45 5.90 14.32 -12.13
C SER A 45 4.39 14.51 -12.21
N TRP A 46 3.84 15.43 -11.41
CA TRP A 46 2.40 15.68 -11.32
C TRP A 46 2.01 17.05 -11.88
N GLN A 47 2.90 17.70 -12.61
CA GLN A 47 2.64 18.97 -13.28
C GLN A 47 1.49 18.81 -14.28
N GLY A 48 0.54 19.75 -14.24
CA GLY A 48 -0.59 19.75 -15.17
C GLY A 48 -1.69 18.72 -14.88
N ILE A 49 -1.53 17.86 -13.88
CA ILE A 49 -2.59 16.95 -13.46
C ILE A 49 -3.55 17.70 -12.54
N ALA A 50 -4.75 17.95 -13.05
CA ALA A 50 -5.81 18.58 -12.25
C ALA A 50 -6.27 17.66 -11.12
N GLY A 51 -6.55 18.25 -9.94
CA GLY A 51 -7.12 17.51 -8.81
C GLY A 51 -6.17 16.53 -8.15
N LYS A 52 -4.84 16.73 -8.30
CA LYS A 52 -3.87 15.89 -7.58
C LYS A 52 -4.11 15.94 -6.07
N ASP A 53 -4.22 14.77 -5.47
CA ASP A 53 -4.32 14.63 -4.02
C ASP A 53 -2.94 14.23 -3.47
N TYR A 54 -2.31 15.14 -2.76
CA TYR A 54 -1.01 14.87 -2.11
C TYR A 54 -1.08 13.73 -1.10
N ARG A 55 -2.23 13.48 -0.48
CA ARG A 55 -2.41 12.32 0.40
C ARG A 55 -2.24 11.02 -0.36
N GLU A 56 -2.85 10.91 -1.53
CA GLU A 56 -2.72 9.71 -2.36
C GLU A 56 -1.29 9.56 -2.93
N ILE A 57 -0.64 10.67 -3.29
CA ILE A 57 0.77 10.67 -3.74
C ILE A 57 1.67 10.14 -2.62
N ILE A 58 1.54 10.67 -1.39
CA ILE A 58 2.34 10.23 -0.23
C ILE A 58 2.10 8.75 0.07
N ARG A 59 0.84 8.30 0.05
CA ARG A 59 0.48 6.89 0.25
C ARG A 59 1.03 5.98 -0.84
N GLN A 60 1.05 6.44 -2.07
CA GLN A 60 1.65 5.71 -3.19
C GLN A 60 3.15 5.58 -3.04
N GLU A 61 3.87 6.68 -2.79
CA GLU A 61 5.31 6.66 -2.54
C GLU A 61 5.66 5.73 -1.38
N ARG A 62 4.94 5.82 -0.26
CA ARG A 62 5.12 4.93 0.88
C ARG A 62 4.88 3.46 0.52
N THR A 63 3.86 3.18 -0.28
CA THR A 63 3.54 1.81 -0.70
C THR A 63 4.63 1.21 -1.57
N ILE A 64 5.22 2.00 -2.46
CA ILE A 64 6.27 1.56 -3.39
C ILE A 64 7.59 1.42 -2.64
N GLU A 65 7.97 2.43 -1.89
CA GLU A 65 9.28 2.50 -1.25
C GLU A 65 9.45 1.47 -0.12
N LEU A 66 8.38 1.19 0.63
CA LEU A 66 8.38 0.19 1.71
C LEU A 66 7.81 -1.17 1.26
N MET A 67 7.84 -1.44 -0.04
CA MET A 67 7.36 -2.72 -0.58
C MET A 67 8.20 -3.89 -0.04
N TYR A 68 7.51 -4.98 0.32
CA TYR A 68 8.09 -6.18 0.95
C TYR A 68 8.62 -6.00 2.39
N GLU A 69 8.45 -4.83 3.02
CA GLU A 69 8.86 -4.57 4.39
C GLU A 69 7.75 -4.79 5.44
N GLY A 70 6.60 -5.30 5.02
CA GLY A 70 5.47 -5.61 5.90
C GLY A 70 4.55 -4.43 6.23
N HIS A 71 4.89 -3.21 5.83
CA HIS A 71 4.15 -1.99 6.17
C HIS A 71 2.73 -1.96 5.59
N ARG A 72 2.53 -2.49 4.39
CA ARG A 72 1.24 -2.40 3.67
C ARG A 72 0.05 -2.91 4.47
N PHE A 73 0.24 -3.96 5.25
CA PHE A 73 -0.81 -4.54 6.07
C PHE A 73 -1.33 -3.56 7.14
N PHE A 74 -0.42 -2.86 7.79
CA PHE A 74 -0.75 -1.88 8.82
C PHE A 74 -1.25 -0.56 8.22
N ASP A 75 -0.58 -0.08 7.18
CA ASP A 75 -0.93 1.16 6.48
C ASP A 75 -2.35 1.12 5.91
N ALA A 76 -2.72 0.05 5.21
CA ALA A 76 -4.06 -0.09 4.66
C ALA A 76 -5.15 -0.10 5.75
N ARG A 77 -4.85 -0.63 6.95
CA ARG A 77 -5.79 -0.60 8.07
C ARG A 77 -5.90 0.78 8.70
N ARG A 78 -4.78 1.45 9.02
CA ARG A 78 -4.81 2.79 9.62
C ARG A 78 -5.39 3.85 8.69
N TRP A 79 -5.20 3.71 7.38
CA TRP A 79 -5.83 4.57 6.37
C TRP A 79 -7.30 4.22 6.08
N LYS A 80 -7.82 3.17 6.69
CA LYS A 80 -9.20 2.67 6.48
C LYS A 80 -9.52 2.28 5.04
N ILE A 81 -8.51 1.84 4.27
CA ILE A 81 -8.65 1.40 2.86
C ILE A 81 -8.42 -0.11 2.67
N ALA A 82 -8.24 -0.86 3.75
CA ALA A 82 -7.93 -2.29 3.68
C ALA A 82 -8.97 -3.10 2.89
N HIS A 83 -10.25 -2.81 3.06
CA HIS A 83 -11.34 -3.46 2.33
C HIS A 83 -11.32 -3.15 0.82
N LEU A 84 -10.87 -1.95 0.42
CA LEU A 84 -10.71 -1.57 -0.99
C LEU A 84 -9.48 -2.21 -1.62
N THR A 85 -8.48 -2.52 -0.80
CA THR A 85 -7.18 -3.00 -1.26
C THR A 85 -7.12 -4.53 -1.26
N PHE A 86 -7.60 -5.19 -0.18
CA PHE A 86 -7.42 -6.62 0.02
C PHE A 86 -8.51 -7.48 -0.59
N ASN A 87 -9.70 -6.92 -0.85
CA ASN A 87 -10.80 -7.64 -1.52
C ASN A 87 -10.62 -7.76 -3.05
N LYS A 88 -9.49 -7.33 -3.59
CA LYS A 88 -9.24 -7.41 -5.03
C LYS A 88 -8.79 -8.82 -5.43
N VAL A 89 -9.25 -9.27 -6.58
CA VAL A 89 -8.74 -10.51 -7.19
C VAL A 89 -7.24 -10.38 -7.39
N GLN A 90 -6.51 -11.37 -6.88
CA GLN A 90 -5.07 -11.42 -7.06
C GLN A 90 -4.73 -11.66 -8.53
N LYS A 91 -3.76 -10.91 -9.05
CA LYS A 91 -3.28 -11.06 -10.41
C LYS A 91 -1.85 -11.55 -10.40
N ARG A 92 -1.50 -12.30 -11.43
CA ARG A 92 -0.12 -12.75 -11.66
C ARG A 92 0.30 -12.52 -13.10
N TRP A 93 1.58 -12.33 -13.31
CA TRP A 93 2.15 -12.28 -14.65
C TRP A 93 2.08 -13.66 -15.31
N ASN A 94 1.80 -13.66 -16.60
CA ASN A 94 1.86 -14.88 -17.41
C ASN A 94 3.31 -15.08 -17.87
N CYS A 95 4.14 -15.66 -17.02
CA CYS A 95 5.57 -15.85 -17.29
C CYS A 95 5.83 -16.91 -18.36
N PHE A 96 4.93 -17.87 -18.52
CA PHE A 96 5.06 -18.97 -19.49
C PHE A 96 3.73 -19.13 -20.26
N PRO A 97 3.51 -18.32 -21.32
CA PRO A 97 2.32 -18.48 -22.14
C PRO A 97 2.32 -19.84 -22.85
N ALA A 98 1.13 -20.30 -23.25
CA ALA A 98 1.02 -21.53 -24.01
C ALA A 98 1.87 -21.44 -25.30
N GLY A 99 2.66 -22.47 -25.58
CA GLY A 99 3.59 -22.49 -26.70
C GLY A 99 4.97 -21.88 -26.45
N PHE A 100 5.23 -21.45 -25.18
CA PHE A 100 6.59 -21.01 -24.82
C PHE A 100 7.58 -22.18 -24.91
N THR A 101 8.67 -21.97 -25.65
CA THR A 101 9.86 -22.81 -25.61
C THR A 101 11.09 -21.91 -25.46
N THR A 102 12.14 -22.41 -24.84
CA THR A 102 13.42 -21.69 -24.72
C THR A 102 14.09 -21.44 -26.09
N GLN A 103 13.68 -22.17 -27.11
CA GLN A 103 14.18 -22.06 -28.50
C GLN A 103 13.40 -21.07 -29.33
N SER A 104 12.22 -20.66 -28.90
CA SER A 104 11.40 -19.66 -29.56
C SER A 104 11.01 -18.59 -28.57
N PRO A 105 11.93 -17.67 -28.25
CA PRO A 105 11.63 -16.55 -27.38
C PRO A 105 10.51 -15.73 -28.02
N GLN A 106 9.33 -15.76 -27.39
CA GLN A 106 8.22 -14.93 -27.80
C GLN A 106 8.51 -13.47 -27.48
N SER A 107 7.87 -12.55 -28.19
CA SER A 107 8.02 -11.12 -27.92
C SER A 107 7.67 -10.78 -26.47
N ALA A 108 8.31 -9.75 -25.93
CA ALA A 108 8.08 -9.27 -24.56
C ALA A 108 6.60 -9.03 -24.25
N GLU A 109 5.79 -8.67 -25.25
CA GLU A 109 4.36 -8.46 -25.15
C GLU A 109 3.60 -9.71 -24.66
N ASN A 110 4.04 -10.91 -25.02
CA ASN A 110 3.41 -12.15 -24.58
C ASN A 110 3.72 -12.50 -23.12
N TYR A 111 4.78 -11.96 -22.54
CA TYR A 111 5.16 -12.14 -21.13
C TYR A 111 4.50 -11.11 -20.21
N LEU A 112 4.05 -9.99 -20.76
CA LEU A 112 3.51 -8.89 -19.99
C LEU A 112 1.98 -8.93 -19.82
N THR A 113 1.34 -10.07 -20.10
CA THR A 113 -0.09 -10.23 -19.86
C THR A 113 -0.37 -10.59 -18.40
N LEU A 114 -1.23 -9.79 -17.76
CA LEU A 114 -1.74 -10.10 -16.43
C LEU A 114 -2.96 -11.02 -16.54
N ARG A 115 -2.95 -12.09 -15.76
CA ARG A 115 -4.12 -12.96 -15.59
C ARG A 115 -4.53 -13.05 -14.13
N ASN A 116 -5.78 -13.41 -13.88
CA ASN A 116 -6.23 -13.67 -12.52
C ASN A 116 -5.47 -14.87 -11.95
N SER A 117 -5.09 -14.78 -10.67
CA SER A 117 -4.58 -15.93 -9.94
C SER A 117 -5.71 -16.93 -9.70
N ASN A 118 -5.36 -18.22 -9.64
CA ASN A 118 -6.30 -19.28 -9.21
C ASN A 118 -6.42 -19.32 -7.68
N GLU A 119 -5.66 -18.47 -6.96
CA GLU A 119 -5.74 -18.37 -5.53
C GLU A 119 -7.09 -17.80 -5.09
N PRO A 120 -7.63 -18.27 -3.96
CA PRO A 120 -8.88 -17.75 -3.44
C PRO A 120 -8.75 -16.25 -3.13
N THR A 121 -9.80 -15.50 -3.47
CA THR A 121 -9.86 -14.08 -3.16
C THR A 121 -9.88 -13.89 -1.65
N LYS A 122 -8.94 -13.09 -1.14
CA LYS A 122 -8.93 -12.73 0.29
C LYS A 122 -10.15 -11.86 0.58
N THR A 123 -10.82 -12.13 1.70
CA THR A 123 -11.98 -11.38 2.14
C THR A 123 -11.61 -10.51 3.34
N PHE A 124 -11.93 -9.23 3.25
CA PHE A 124 -11.78 -8.27 4.33
C PHE A 124 -13.14 -7.66 4.66
N ASN A 125 -13.75 -8.10 5.74
CA ASN A 125 -15.07 -7.65 6.18
C ASN A 125 -14.95 -6.40 7.06
N VAL A 126 -15.81 -5.42 6.81
CA VAL A 126 -15.94 -4.19 7.61
C VAL A 126 -17.16 -4.35 8.54
N PRO A 127 -17.04 -3.99 9.80
CA PRO A 127 -15.90 -3.43 10.55
C PRO A 127 -14.93 -4.47 11.11
N GLN A 128 -15.29 -5.75 11.06
CA GLN A 128 -14.66 -6.88 11.73
C GLN A 128 -13.15 -6.93 11.62
N HIS A 129 -12.62 -6.94 10.38
CA HIS A 129 -11.20 -7.18 10.15
C HIS A 129 -10.28 -5.96 10.35
N TYR A 130 -10.84 -4.81 10.75
CA TYR A 130 -10.01 -3.67 11.17
C TYR A 130 -9.42 -3.84 12.56
N LEU A 131 -10.09 -4.59 13.42
CA LEU A 131 -9.64 -4.88 14.78
C LEU A 131 -9.51 -6.40 14.95
N TYR A 132 -8.64 -6.82 15.87
CA TYR A 132 -8.56 -8.23 16.26
C TYR A 132 -9.63 -8.57 17.29
N PRO A 133 -10.11 -9.84 17.32
CA PRO A 133 -10.99 -10.26 18.37
C PRO A 133 -10.27 -10.24 19.73
N LEU A 134 -11.01 -9.90 20.77
CA LEU A 134 -10.58 -10.13 22.14
C LEU A 134 -10.77 -11.62 22.47
N ASP A 135 -9.84 -12.20 23.25
CA ASP A 135 -9.96 -13.58 23.68
C ASP A 135 -11.23 -13.74 24.55
N SER A 136 -12.03 -14.75 24.26
CA SER A 136 -13.27 -15.02 25.01
C SER A 136 -13.00 -15.28 26.49
N ARG A 137 -11.83 -15.80 26.86
CA ARG A 137 -11.45 -15.98 28.27
C ARG A 137 -11.31 -14.64 28.99
N ASP A 138 -10.71 -13.65 28.33
CA ASP A 138 -10.51 -12.32 28.92
C ASP A 138 -11.86 -11.61 29.11
N ILE A 139 -12.78 -11.74 28.16
CA ILE A 139 -14.15 -11.22 28.27
C ILE A 139 -14.90 -11.89 29.42
N ASN A 140 -14.75 -13.21 29.59
CA ASN A 140 -15.39 -13.93 30.66
C ASN A 140 -14.87 -13.59 32.08
N ILE A 141 -13.57 -13.22 32.15
CA ILE A 141 -12.95 -12.79 33.41
C ILE A 141 -13.33 -11.35 33.77
N ASN A 142 -13.39 -10.47 32.74
CA ASN A 142 -13.69 -9.05 32.95
C ASN A 142 -14.98 -8.64 32.22
N PRO A 143 -16.12 -8.56 32.92
CA PRO A 143 -17.42 -8.24 32.34
C PRO A 143 -17.51 -6.81 31.76
N ASN A 144 -16.54 -5.96 32.02
CA ASN A 144 -16.45 -4.61 31.40
C ASN A 144 -15.80 -4.64 30.01
N LEU A 145 -15.23 -5.77 29.59
CA LEU A 145 -14.71 -5.92 28.23
C LEU A 145 -15.85 -6.25 27.27
N VAL A 146 -15.94 -5.44 26.22
CA VAL A 146 -16.89 -5.65 25.12
C VAL A 146 -16.10 -6.06 23.89
N GLN A 147 -16.58 -7.10 23.22
CA GLN A 147 -15.96 -7.61 22.00
C GLN A 147 -15.89 -6.52 20.91
N ASN A 148 -14.85 -6.54 20.12
CA ASN A 148 -14.72 -5.66 18.97
C ASN A 148 -15.84 -5.91 17.95
N PRO A 149 -16.28 -4.85 17.23
CA PRO A 149 -17.41 -4.95 16.31
C PRO A 149 -17.26 -6.03 15.24
N GLY A 150 -18.26 -6.91 15.15
CA GLY A 150 -18.31 -7.95 14.12
C GLY A 150 -17.71 -9.30 14.53
N TRP A 151 -17.17 -9.42 15.75
CA TRP A 151 -16.64 -10.67 16.32
C TRP A 151 -17.60 -11.31 17.29
#